data_5d1180fcdf5179029e78137da1da6e5d
#
_entry.id   5d1180fcdf5179029e78137da1da6e5d
#
_cell.length_a   1.000
_cell.length_b   1.000
_cell.length_c   1.000
_cell.angle_alpha   90.00
_cell.angle_beta   90.00
_cell.angle_gamma   90.00
#
_symmetry.space_group_name_H-M   'P 1'
#
loop_
_entity.id
_entity.type
_entity.pdbx_description
1 polymer ?
#
loop_
_entity_poly.entity_id
_entity_poly.type
_entity_poly.pdbx_seq_one_letter_code
_entity_poly.pdbx_strand_id
1 'polypeptide(L)'
;MRGSRNGTSLAFVRPVDPTLFDSLKRYVGFTEASSTALRALHPAAQPKFAAIVDDFYDAIEAHPEARAAITGGAAQIERLKQTLIRWLEVLLLGPHDEAYYQLRARIGRVHVRIALPQAFMFTAMNRIRVHLLDVAREALRADPPGLQRTATALNQILDLELAIMLETYREDLLVKNRSAERLATIGQFAASIGHELRNPLGVIESSLFLLRQHLGPEAAAAPNVAKHLDRIGGEVKRANKTIHDHLDLARNRPPPRARGAGAARTATTR
;
A
#
# COMPACT_ATOMS: atom_id res chain seq x y z
N MET A 1 -43.12 -41.81 39.40
CA MET A 1 -42.24 -40.68 39.71
C MET A 1 -41.16 -40.57 38.63
N ARG A 2 -41.29 -39.66 37.72
CA ARG A 2 -40.32 -39.42 36.62
C ARG A 2 -39.51 -38.18 36.97
N GLY A 3 -38.23 -38.37 37.28
CA GLY A 3 -37.28 -37.28 37.51
C GLY A 3 -36.79 -36.66 36.19
N SER A 4 -37.20 -35.43 35.95
CA SER A 4 -36.68 -34.62 34.86
C SER A 4 -35.28 -34.14 35.21
N ARG A 5 -34.27 -34.54 34.42
CA ARG A 5 -32.92 -33.96 34.48
C ARG A 5 -32.85 -32.83 33.46
N ASN A 6 -32.96 -31.60 33.93
CA ASN A 6 -32.59 -30.40 33.17
C ASN A 6 -31.07 -30.37 32.96
N GLY A 7 -30.64 -30.78 31.80
CA GLY A 7 -29.26 -30.56 31.33
C GLY A 7 -29.11 -29.15 30.83
N THR A 8 -28.52 -28.26 31.65
CA THR A 8 -28.09 -26.93 31.21
C THR A 8 -26.93 -27.12 30.24
N SER A 9 -27.21 -26.99 28.96
CA SER A 9 -26.19 -26.93 27.91
C SER A 9 -25.41 -25.64 28.07
N LEU A 10 -24.21 -25.73 28.64
CA LEU A 10 -23.22 -24.69 28.57
C LEU A 10 -22.83 -24.54 27.08
N ALA A 11 -23.36 -23.49 26.43
CA ALA A 11 -22.92 -23.09 25.11
C ALA A 11 -21.41 -22.77 25.20
N PHE A 12 -20.62 -23.63 24.61
CA PHE A 12 -19.18 -23.42 24.42
C PHE A 12 -19.05 -22.21 23.48
N VAL A 13 -18.87 -21.00 24.03
CA VAL A 13 -18.50 -19.82 23.26
C VAL A 13 -17.11 -20.11 22.72
N ARG A 14 -17.00 -20.40 21.42
CA ARG A 14 -15.68 -20.48 20.76
C ARG A 14 -14.94 -19.19 21.04
N PRO A 15 -13.69 -19.27 21.55
CA PRO A 15 -12.87 -18.06 21.67
C PRO A 15 -12.77 -17.43 20.29
N VAL A 16 -13.12 -16.14 20.18
CA VAL A 16 -12.91 -15.36 18.95
C VAL A 16 -11.41 -15.33 18.71
N ASP A 17 -10.95 -15.72 17.54
CA ASP A 17 -9.54 -15.65 17.21
C ASP A 17 -9.06 -14.21 17.40
N PRO A 18 -7.94 -13.99 18.12
CA PRO A 18 -7.47 -12.65 18.43
C PRO A 18 -7.12 -11.93 17.14
N THR A 19 -7.55 -10.66 17.04
CA THR A 19 -7.17 -9.79 15.92
C THR A 19 -5.65 -9.60 15.86
N LEU A 20 -5.13 -9.15 14.72
CA LEU A 20 -3.72 -8.78 14.62
C LEU A 20 -3.34 -7.78 15.72
N PHE A 21 -4.18 -6.78 15.96
CA PHE A 21 -3.92 -5.76 16.96
C PHE A 21 -3.85 -6.32 18.39
N ASP A 22 -4.74 -7.25 18.73
CA ASP A 22 -4.69 -7.94 20.03
C ASP A 22 -3.43 -8.80 20.19
N SER A 23 -2.99 -9.40 19.09
CA SER A 23 -1.73 -10.15 19.07
C SER A 23 -0.53 -9.23 19.32
N LEU A 24 -0.47 -8.08 18.64
CA LEU A 24 0.60 -7.10 18.81
C LEU A 24 0.61 -6.50 20.22
N LYS A 25 -0.56 -6.13 20.77
CA LYS A 25 -0.68 -5.65 22.17
C LYS A 25 -0.11 -6.65 23.17
N ARG A 26 -0.47 -7.93 23.04
CA ARG A 26 0.07 -8.99 23.91
C ARG A 26 1.58 -9.14 23.75
N TYR A 27 2.10 -9.07 22.52
CA TYR A 27 3.51 -9.22 22.23
C TYR A 27 4.36 -8.13 22.90
N VAL A 28 3.91 -6.86 22.86
CA VAL A 28 4.62 -5.74 23.51
C VAL A 28 4.26 -5.56 24.98
N GLY A 29 3.31 -6.35 25.51
CA GLY A 29 2.85 -6.23 26.89
C GLY A 29 1.98 -5.01 27.14
N PHE A 30 1.28 -4.49 26.13
CA PHE A 30 0.32 -3.39 26.29
C PHE A 30 -0.98 -3.90 26.92
N THR A 31 -1.33 -3.35 28.06
CA THR A 31 -2.47 -3.79 28.90
C THR A 31 -3.41 -2.64 29.22
N GLU A 32 -4.52 -2.93 29.91
CA GLU A 32 -5.41 -1.89 30.44
C GLU A 32 -4.70 -0.95 31.43
N ALA A 33 -3.70 -1.45 32.15
CA ALA A 33 -2.86 -0.59 33.01
C ALA A 33 -2.04 0.41 32.16
N SER A 34 -1.54 -0.02 30.99
CA SER A 34 -0.88 0.89 30.04
C SER A 34 -1.85 1.96 29.51
N SER A 35 -3.06 1.57 29.09
CA SER A 35 -4.11 2.51 28.67
C SER A 35 -4.48 3.50 29.78
N THR A 36 -4.56 3.04 31.02
CA THR A 36 -4.86 3.89 32.17
C THR A 36 -3.74 4.90 32.45
N ALA A 37 -2.48 4.48 32.34
CA ALA A 37 -1.34 5.40 32.48
C ALA A 37 -1.33 6.48 31.39
N LEU A 38 -1.66 6.13 30.15
CA LEU A 38 -1.80 7.10 29.05
C LEU A 38 -2.93 8.09 29.29
N ARG A 39 -4.11 7.63 29.70
CA ARG A 39 -5.24 8.50 30.05
C ARG A 39 -4.90 9.45 31.19
N ALA A 40 -4.18 8.98 32.19
CA ALA A 40 -3.76 9.81 33.33
C ALA A 40 -2.78 10.92 32.91
N LEU A 41 -1.98 10.72 31.85
CA LEU A 41 -1.08 11.73 31.31
C LEU A 41 -1.81 12.81 30.52
N HIS A 42 -2.98 12.52 29.94
CA HIS A 42 -3.69 13.40 29.01
C HIS A 42 -3.90 14.84 29.54
N PRO A 43 -4.35 15.10 30.78
CA PRO A 43 -4.56 16.46 31.27
C PRO A 43 -3.27 17.31 31.29
N ALA A 44 -2.11 16.70 31.49
CA ALA A 44 -0.82 17.37 31.43
C ALA A 44 -0.32 17.56 30.00
N ALA A 45 -0.65 16.63 29.10
CA ALA A 45 -0.20 16.67 27.71
C ALA A 45 -1.06 17.57 26.82
N GLN A 46 -2.36 17.63 27.02
CA GLN A 46 -3.30 18.38 26.18
C GLN A 46 -2.90 19.86 25.99
N PRO A 47 -2.51 20.63 27.02
CA PRO A 47 -2.07 22.02 26.84
C PRO A 47 -0.81 22.17 25.98
N LYS A 48 -0.04 21.10 25.82
CA LYS A 48 1.20 21.09 25.03
C LYS A 48 1.00 20.63 23.58
N PHE A 49 -0.17 20.12 23.21
CA PHE A 49 -0.42 19.55 21.89
C PHE A 49 -0.14 20.51 20.75
N ALA A 50 -0.55 21.79 20.86
CA ALA A 50 -0.30 22.79 19.83
C ALA A 50 1.21 22.94 19.59
N ALA A 51 2.00 23.09 20.65
CA ALA A 51 3.46 23.24 20.52
C ALA A 51 4.14 21.98 19.96
N ILE A 52 3.70 20.78 20.35
CA ILE A 52 4.19 19.51 19.81
C ILE A 52 3.91 19.42 18.30
N VAL A 53 2.72 19.82 17.90
CA VAL A 53 2.27 19.78 16.51
C VAL A 53 2.98 20.83 15.66
N ASP A 54 3.20 22.01 16.19
CA ASP A 54 3.97 23.07 15.51
C ASP A 54 5.41 22.60 15.26
N ASP A 55 6.12 22.12 16.30
CA ASP A 55 7.48 21.58 16.16
C ASP A 55 7.55 20.43 15.13
N PHE A 56 6.52 19.56 15.13
CA PHE A 56 6.43 18.46 14.16
C PHE A 56 6.34 18.95 12.71
N TYR A 57 5.48 19.94 12.42
CA TYR A 57 5.31 20.46 11.06
C TYR A 57 6.43 21.40 10.65
N ASP A 58 7.02 22.16 11.57
CA ASP A 58 8.21 22.99 11.30
C ASP A 58 9.38 22.12 10.84
N ALA A 59 9.56 20.93 11.46
CA ALA A 59 10.57 19.98 11.02
C ALA A 59 10.28 19.38 9.62
N ILE A 60 9.01 19.15 9.28
CA ILE A 60 8.63 18.70 7.93
C ILE A 60 8.89 19.82 6.91
N GLU A 61 8.54 21.08 7.22
CA GLU A 61 8.74 22.21 6.33
C GLU A 61 10.22 22.50 6.10
N ALA A 62 11.05 22.32 7.10
CA ALA A 62 12.50 22.48 7.01
C ALA A 62 13.19 21.38 6.17
N HIS A 63 12.51 20.24 5.90
CA HIS A 63 13.08 19.12 5.18
C HIS A 63 12.44 18.96 3.78
N PRO A 64 13.13 19.31 2.68
CA PRO A 64 12.55 19.34 1.33
C PRO A 64 11.88 18.04 0.89
N GLU A 65 12.48 16.90 1.19
CA GLU A 65 11.94 15.59 0.80
C GLU A 65 10.67 15.23 1.58
N ALA A 66 10.59 15.57 2.87
CA ALA A 66 9.39 15.37 3.69
C ALA A 66 8.27 16.32 3.25
N ARG A 67 8.62 17.59 2.98
CA ARG A 67 7.70 18.63 2.51
C ARG A 67 7.08 18.28 1.15
N ALA A 68 7.80 17.58 0.27
CA ALA A 68 7.30 17.21 -1.05
C ALA A 68 6.00 16.37 -1.01
N ALA A 69 5.70 15.70 0.12
CA ALA A 69 4.43 15.01 0.33
C ALA A 69 3.24 15.95 0.60
N ILE A 70 3.50 17.24 0.92
CA ILE A 70 2.46 18.24 1.20
C ILE A 70 2.31 19.16 -0.01
N THR A 71 1.28 18.95 -0.80
CA THR A 71 1.05 19.63 -2.08
C THR A 71 0.10 20.83 -2.00
N GLY A 72 -0.66 20.96 -0.91
CA GLY A 72 -1.72 21.98 -0.74
C GLY A 72 -1.30 23.21 0.07
N GLY A 73 0.02 23.42 0.28
CA GLY A 73 0.56 24.61 0.93
C GLY A 73 0.10 24.82 2.38
N ALA A 74 0.19 26.07 2.87
CA ALA A 74 -0.10 26.43 4.26
C ALA A 74 -1.51 26.04 4.74
N ALA A 75 -2.52 26.17 3.88
CA ALA A 75 -3.90 25.78 4.24
C ALA A 75 -4.05 24.27 4.48
N GLN A 76 -3.27 23.45 3.78
CA GLN A 76 -3.23 22.01 4.05
C GLN A 76 -2.53 21.73 5.37
N ILE A 77 -1.40 22.38 5.65
CA ILE A 77 -0.63 22.20 6.88
C ILE A 77 -1.51 22.53 8.08
N GLU A 78 -2.26 23.62 8.05
CA GLU A 78 -3.14 23.97 9.16
C GLU A 78 -4.21 22.89 9.44
N ARG A 79 -4.83 22.35 8.40
CA ARG A 79 -5.78 21.20 8.55
C ARG A 79 -5.09 19.95 9.10
N LEU A 80 -3.87 19.69 8.68
CA LEU A 80 -3.09 18.55 9.14
C LEU A 80 -2.68 18.72 10.61
N LYS A 81 -2.32 19.94 11.03
CA LYS A 81 -2.06 20.27 12.45
C LYS A 81 -3.27 19.91 13.33
N GLN A 82 -4.48 20.32 12.92
CA GLN A 82 -5.70 19.97 13.65
C GLN A 82 -5.96 18.45 13.67
N THR A 83 -5.61 17.77 12.60
CA THR A 83 -5.71 16.31 12.51
C THR A 83 -4.75 15.62 13.47
N LEU A 84 -3.51 16.12 13.56
CA LEU A 84 -2.50 15.56 14.47
C LEU A 84 -2.85 15.82 15.95
N ILE A 85 -3.44 16.97 16.28
CA ILE A 85 -3.99 17.21 17.63
C ILE A 85 -5.01 16.12 17.98
N ARG A 86 -6.01 15.87 17.13
CA ARG A 86 -7.01 14.80 17.37
C ARG A 86 -6.37 13.41 17.44
N TRP A 87 -5.31 13.19 16.65
CA TRP A 87 -4.54 11.95 16.72
C TRP A 87 -3.88 11.77 18.10
N LEU A 88 -3.26 12.83 18.65
CA LEU A 88 -2.67 12.83 20.00
C LEU A 88 -3.72 12.60 21.09
N GLU A 89 -4.90 13.20 20.97
CA GLU A 89 -6.01 12.96 21.89
C GLU A 89 -6.40 11.48 21.93
N VAL A 90 -6.66 10.89 20.77
CA VAL A 90 -7.04 9.48 20.66
C VAL A 90 -5.89 8.55 21.06
N LEU A 91 -4.63 8.93 20.81
CA LEU A 91 -3.46 8.19 21.28
C LEU A 91 -3.45 8.00 22.79
N LEU A 92 -3.75 9.05 23.54
CA LEU A 92 -3.71 9.03 25.01
C LEU A 92 -5.03 8.54 25.62
N LEU A 93 -6.17 8.89 25.07
CA LEU A 93 -7.47 8.56 25.64
C LEU A 93 -7.97 7.16 25.29
N GLY A 94 -7.62 6.62 24.11
CA GLY A 94 -8.18 5.39 23.58
C GLY A 94 -9.66 5.54 23.14
N PRO A 95 -10.45 4.46 23.19
CA PRO A 95 -10.07 3.10 23.59
C PRO A 95 -9.09 2.46 22.60
N HIS A 96 -8.14 1.66 23.09
CA HIS A 96 -7.15 0.98 22.27
C HIS A 96 -7.66 -0.42 21.86
N ASP A 97 -8.70 -0.41 21.05
CA ASP A 97 -9.45 -1.58 20.56
C ASP A 97 -9.31 -1.75 19.03
N GLU A 98 -10.11 -2.63 18.45
CA GLU A 98 -10.12 -2.86 17.00
C GLU A 98 -10.57 -1.62 16.22
N ALA A 99 -11.48 -0.81 16.76
CA ALA A 99 -11.90 0.45 16.10
C ALA A 99 -10.73 1.45 16.03
N TYR A 100 -9.92 1.52 17.09
CA TYR A 100 -8.68 2.27 17.11
C TYR A 100 -7.72 1.78 15.99
N TYR A 101 -7.48 0.47 15.92
CA TYR A 101 -6.64 -0.11 14.87
C TYR A 101 -7.12 0.28 13.46
N GLN A 102 -8.41 0.14 13.20
CA GLN A 102 -9.00 0.48 11.89
C GLN A 102 -8.87 1.98 11.56
N LEU A 103 -9.01 2.85 12.56
CA LEU A 103 -8.79 4.28 12.38
C LEU A 103 -7.33 4.58 11.99
N ARG A 104 -6.37 3.98 12.69
CA ARG A 104 -4.93 4.14 12.45
C ARG A 104 -4.49 3.55 11.10
N ALA A 105 -4.98 2.36 10.75
CA ALA A 105 -4.75 1.75 9.44
C ALA A 105 -5.28 2.63 8.30
N ARG A 106 -6.39 3.34 8.50
CA ARG A 106 -6.92 4.30 7.53
C ARG A 106 -5.96 5.46 7.29
N ILE A 107 -5.33 5.97 8.34
CA ILE A 107 -4.28 7.01 8.24
C ILE A 107 -3.07 6.45 7.49
N GLY A 108 -2.62 5.23 7.80
CA GLY A 108 -1.53 4.56 7.10
C GLY A 108 -1.79 4.44 5.60
N ARG A 109 -3.00 4.04 5.19
CA ARG A 109 -3.39 4.00 3.77
C ARG A 109 -3.36 5.38 3.08
N VAL A 110 -3.61 6.47 3.81
CA VAL A 110 -3.42 7.82 3.28
C VAL A 110 -1.94 8.10 3.01
N HIS A 111 -1.05 7.76 3.94
CA HIS A 111 0.40 7.90 3.77
C HIS A 111 0.93 7.10 2.56
N VAL A 112 0.47 5.86 2.40
CA VAL A 112 0.78 5.05 1.20
C VAL A 112 0.31 5.75 -0.09
N ARG A 113 -0.90 6.28 -0.10
CA ARG A 113 -1.49 6.95 -1.27
C ARG A 113 -0.71 8.19 -1.71
N ILE A 114 -0.22 8.99 -0.76
CA ILE A 114 0.61 10.16 -1.06
C ILE A 114 2.08 9.80 -1.29
N ALA A 115 2.40 8.51 -1.29
CA ALA A 115 3.75 7.98 -1.46
C ALA A 115 4.78 8.57 -0.47
N LEU A 116 4.36 8.82 0.79
CA LEU A 116 5.27 9.27 1.84
C LEU A 116 6.32 8.18 2.10
N PRO A 117 7.63 8.49 2.01
CA PRO A 117 8.65 7.49 2.33
C PRO A 117 8.57 7.06 3.80
N GLN A 118 8.60 5.74 4.04
CA GLN A 118 8.48 5.16 5.39
C GLN A 118 9.49 5.75 6.38
N ALA A 119 10.72 6.03 5.92
CA ALA A 119 11.78 6.61 6.74
C ALA A 119 11.34 7.90 7.44
N PHE A 120 10.66 8.80 6.73
CA PHE A 120 10.18 10.07 7.32
C PHE A 120 9.07 9.83 8.34
N MET A 121 8.19 8.87 8.10
CA MET A 121 7.14 8.52 9.05
C MET A 121 7.72 7.97 10.36
N PHE A 122 8.70 7.04 10.27
CA PHE A 122 9.35 6.47 11.46
C PHE A 122 10.13 7.53 12.24
N THR A 123 10.91 8.36 11.56
CA THR A 123 11.74 9.38 12.22
C THR A 123 10.90 10.51 12.80
N ALA A 124 9.83 10.91 12.12
CA ALA A 124 8.90 11.92 12.62
C ALA A 124 8.18 11.47 13.90
N MET A 125 7.83 10.18 14.02
CA MET A 125 7.23 9.63 15.25
C MET A 125 8.13 9.81 16.46
N ASN A 126 9.47 9.81 16.27
CA ASN A 126 10.40 10.04 17.37
C ASN A 126 10.26 11.45 17.98
N ARG A 127 9.94 12.48 17.17
CA ARG A 127 9.71 13.83 17.70
C ARG A 127 8.54 13.85 18.66
N ILE A 128 7.42 13.25 18.27
CA ILE A 128 6.24 13.10 19.15
C ILE A 128 6.62 12.35 20.43
N ARG A 129 7.38 11.24 20.31
CA ARG A 129 7.83 10.44 21.43
C ARG A 129 8.63 11.26 22.44
N VAL A 130 9.61 12.04 21.96
CA VAL A 130 10.45 12.88 22.83
C VAL A 130 9.58 13.89 23.61
N HIS A 131 8.73 14.62 22.92
CA HIS A 131 7.85 15.60 23.56
C HIS A 131 6.92 14.99 24.62
N LEU A 132 6.28 13.85 24.29
CA LEU A 132 5.37 13.18 25.25
C LEU A 132 6.12 12.61 26.45
N LEU A 133 7.34 12.13 26.28
CA LEU A 133 8.21 11.69 27.37
C LEU A 133 8.64 12.88 28.26
N ASP A 134 8.91 14.03 27.67
CA ASP A 134 9.26 15.24 28.42
C ASP A 134 8.06 15.73 29.25
N VAL A 135 6.86 15.73 28.67
CA VAL A 135 5.63 16.00 29.42
C VAL A 135 5.44 15.02 30.59
N ALA A 136 5.69 13.72 30.36
CA ALA A 136 5.58 12.72 31.42
C ALA A 136 6.61 12.96 32.54
N ARG A 137 7.86 13.32 32.20
CA ARG A 137 8.91 13.65 33.18
C ARG A 137 8.54 14.88 34.02
N GLU A 138 7.97 15.91 33.40
CA GLU A 138 7.53 17.11 34.08
C GLU A 138 6.36 16.79 35.01
N ALA A 139 5.31 16.13 34.50
CA ALA A 139 4.07 15.87 35.22
C ALA A 139 4.25 14.87 36.39
N LEU A 140 5.14 13.88 36.23
CA LEU A 140 5.34 12.78 37.19
C LEU A 140 6.68 12.87 37.91
N ARG A 141 7.25 14.06 38.01
CA ARG A 141 8.56 14.31 38.68
C ARG A 141 8.60 13.77 40.10
N ALA A 142 7.50 13.84 40.82
CA ALA A 142 7.38 13.38 42.19
C ALA A 142 6.96 11.90 42.34
N ASP A 143 6.64 11.22 41.24
CA ASP A 143 6.24 9.80 41.20
C ASP A 143 7.12 9.00 40.22
N PRO A 144 8.36 8.63 40.56
CA PRO A 144 9.23 7.86 39.69
C PRO A 144 8.64 6.52 39.21
N PRO A 145 7.93 5.72 40.01
CA PRO A 145 7.25 4.53 39.56
C PRO A 145 6.14 4.82 38.53
N GLY A 146 5.39 5.91 38.72
CA GLY A 146 4.37 6.39 37.78
C GLY A 146 4.99 6.83 36.46
N LEU A 147 6.11 7.56 36.52
CA LEU A 147 6.87 7.96 35.35
C LEU A 147 7.34 6.74 34.54
N GLN A 148 7.91 5.73 35.22
CA GLN A 148 8.36 4.51 34.54
C GLN A 148 7.20 3.79 33.83
N ARG A 149 6.04 3.63 34.50
CA ARG A 149 4.86 3.01 33.89
C ARG A 149 4.36 3.79 32.67
N THR A 150 4.27 5.12 32.81
CA THR A 150 3.79 6.00 31.72
C THR A 150 4.76 6.02 30.54
N ALA A 151 6.07 6.09 30.79
CA ALA A 151 7.08 6.03 29.73
C ALA A 151 7.04 4.68 28.97
N THR A 152 6.86 3.57 29.70
CA THR A 152 6.68 2.26 29.10
C THR A 152 5.44 2.23 28.23
N ALA A 153 4.30 2.71 28.72
CA ALA A 153 3.04 2.76 27.98
C ALA A 153 3.13 3.64 26.73
N LEU A 154 3.80 4.80 26.81
CA LEU A 154 4.07 5.67 25.66
C LEU A 154 4.89 4.96 24.58
N ASN A 155 5.98 4.28 24.98
CA ASN A 155 6.79 3.52 24.02
C ASN A 155 5.97 2.41 23.37
N GLN A 156 5.23 1.62 24.15
CA GLN A 156 4.39 0.55 23.65
C GLN A 156 3.36 1.04 22.63
N ILE A 157 2.60 2.10 22.95
CA ILE A 157 1.54 2.58 22.04
C ILE A 157 2.14 3.20 20.77
N LEU A 158 3.23 3.95 20.86
CA LEU A 158 3.89 4.55 19.70
C LEU A 158 4.52 3.49 18.79
N ASP A 159 5.05 2.40 19.35
CA ASP A 159 5.55 1.28 18.56
C ASP A 159 4.40 0.48 17.92
N LEU A 160 3.25 0.34 18.58
CA LEU A 160 2.04 -0.20 17.97
C LEU A 160 1.54 0.68 16.81
N GLU A 161 1.57 2.00 16.92
CA GLU A 161 1.26 2.93 15.83
C GLU A 161 2.17 2.69 14.61
N LEU A 162 3.48 2.54 14.85
CA LEU A 162 4.44 2.24 13.78
C LEU A 162 4.18 0.87 13.16
N ALA A 163 3.84 -0.15 13.96
CA ALA A 163 3.50 -1.47 13.45
C ALA A 163 2.25 -1.45 12.57
N ILE A 164 1.20 -0.70 12.95
CA ILE A 164 -0.02 -0.51 12.15
C ILE A 164 0.33 0.16 10.81
N MET A 165 1.16 1.20 10.84
CA MET A 165 1.61 1.88 9.62
C MET A 165 2.39 0.95 8.71
N LEU A 166 3.35 0.19 9.26
CA LEU A 166 4.16 -0.78 8.50
C LEU A 166 3.28 -1.81 7.80
N GLU A 167 2.24 -2.31 8.48
CA GLU A 167 1.32 -3.27 7.91
C GLU A 167 0.57 -2.71 6.68
N THR A 168 0.15 -1.45 6.72
CA THR A 168 -0.51 -0.81 5.55
C THR A 168 0.42 -0.68 4.33
N TYR A 169 1.71 -0.42 4.56
CA TYR A 169 2.71 -0.40 3.48
C TYR A 169 2.98 -1.81 2.94
N ARG A 170 3.01 -2.81 3.82
CA ARG A 170 3.16 -4.23 3.43
C ARG A 170 2.00 -4.70 2.56
N GLU A 171 0.77 -4.37 2.95
CA GLU A 171 -0.44 -4.68 2.18
C GLU A 171 -0.38 -4.08 0.76
N ASP A 172 -0.02 -2.80 0.65
CA ASP A 172 0.11 -2.11 -0.65
C ASP A 172 1.19 -2.76 -1.54
N LEU A 173 2.33 -3.10 -0.95
CA LEU A 173 3.42 -3.78 -1.65
C LEU A 173 2.98 -5.15 -2.19
N LEU A 174 2.27 -5.94 -1.37
CA LEU A 174 1.74 -7.24 -1.78
C LEU A 174 0.72 -7.13 -2.93
N VAL A 175 -0.17 -6.12 -2.88
CA VAL A 175 -1.12 -5.86 -3.98
C VAL A 175 -0.38 -5.50 -5.26
N LYS A 176 0.63 -4.63 -5.19
CA LYS A 176 1.45 -4.22 -6.34
C LYS A 176 2.22 -5.40 -6.94
N ASN A 177 2.83 -6.23 -6.09
CA ASN A 177 3.59 -7.40 -6.54
C ASN A 177 2.67 -8.41 -7.24
N ARG A 178 1.51 -8.75 -6.65
CA ARG A 178 0.53 -9.64 -7.29
C ARG A 178 0.05 -9.12 -8.64
N SER A 179 -0.15 -7.80 -8.76
CA SER A 179 -0.53 -7.18 -10.03
C SER A 179 0.58 -7.27 -11.07
N ALA A 180 1.84 -7.07 -10.66
CA ALA A 180 3.01 -7.21 -11.53
C ALA A 180 3.19 -8.66 -12.01
N GLU A 181 3.05 -9.64 -11.11
CA GLU A 181 3.11 -11.07 -11.44
C GLU A 181 2.03 -11.48 -12.46
N ARG A 182 0.77 -11.03 -12.24
CA ARG A 182 -0.32 -11.28 -13.20
C ARG A 182 -0.02 -10.71 -14.57
N LEU A 183 0.49 -9.47 -14.63
CA LEU A 183 0.85 -8.83 -15.90
C LEU A 183 2.00 -9.56 -16.60
N ALA A 184 3.01 -10.04 -15.87
CA ALA A 184 4.10 -10.84 -16.40
C ALA A 184 3.60 -12.17 -16.98
N THR A 185 2.72 -12.88 -16.25
CA THR A 185 2.09 -14.12 -16.70
C THR A 185 1.27 -13.92 -18.00
N ILE A 186 0.46 -12.86 -18.05
CA ILE A 186 -0.32 -12.50 -19.25
C ILE A 186 0.63 -12.20 -20.42
N GLY A 187 1.73 -11.49 -20.19
CA GLY A 187 2.72 -11.19 -21.20
C GLY A 187 3.39 -12.44 -21.77
N GLN A 188 3.78 -13.39 -20.92
CA GLN A 188 4.34 -14.68 -21.34
C GLN A 188 3.33 -15.50 -22.14
N PHE A 189 2.08 -15.57 -21.67
CA PHE A 189 1.01 -16.30 -22.36
C PHE A 189 0.71 -15.70 -23.73
N ALA A 190 0.62 -14.36 -23.82
CA ALA A 190 0.43 -13.67 -25.10
C ALA A 190 1.58 -13.95 -26.08
N ALA A 191 2.83 -14.00 -25.60
CA ALA A 191 3.98 -14.33 -26.45
C ALA A 191 3.92 -15.75 -27.00
N SER A 192 3.55 -16.74 -26.16
CA SER A 192 3.36 -18.14 -26.58
C SER A 192 2.28 -18.27 -27.64
N ILE A 193 1.10 -17.73 -27.38
CA ILE A 193 -0.02 -17.72 -28.34
C ILE A 193 0.38 -17.04 -29.65
N GLY A 194 1.12 -15.92 -29.56
CA GLY A 194 1.60 -15.21 -30.74
C GLY A 194 2.50 -16.09 -31.63
N HIS A 195 3.37 -16.91 -31.06
CA HIS A 195 4.16 -17.88 -31.78
C HIS A 195 3.31 -19.02 -32.35
N GLU A 196 2.40 -19.57 -31.59
CA GLU A 196 1.51 -20.64 -32.02
C GLU A 196 0.54 -20.21 -33.14
N LEU A 197 0.10 -18.95 -33.17
CA LEU A 197 -0.75 -18.40 -34.21
C LEU A 197 0.04 -18.07 -35.51
N ARG A 198 1.30 -17.63 -35.41
CA ARG A 198 2.13 -17.36 -36.59
C ARG A 198 2.38 -18.61 -37.40
N ASN A 199 2.51 -19.78 -36.76
CA ASN A 199 2.77 -21.03 -37.47
C ASN A 199 1.64 -21.39 -38.45
N PRO A 200 0.35 -21.53 -38.06
CA PRO A 200 -0.73 -21.83 -39.00
C PRO A 200 -0.93 -20.71 -40.04
N LEU A 201 -0.74 -19.44 -39.65
CA LEU A 201 -0.81 -18.33 -40.60
C LEU A 201 0.31 -18.40 -41.66
N GLY A 202 1.52 -18.80 -41.28
CA GLY A 202 2.63 -19.04 -42.21
C GLY A 202 2.35 -20.20 -43.16
N VAL A 203 1.70 -21.27 -42.69
CA VAL A 203 1.27 -22.40 -43.56
C VAL A 203 0.24 -21.93 -44.58
N ILE A 204 -0.74 -21.11 -44.15
CA ILE A 204 -1.77 -20.56 -45.05
C ILE A 204 -1.10 -19.65 -46.12
N GLU A 205 -0.17 -18.80 -45.71
CA GLU A 205 0.55 -17.89 -46.61
C GLU A 205 1.37 -18.68 -47.66
N SER A 206 2.10 -19.72 -47.21
CA SER A 206 2.85 -20.62 -48.12
C SER A 206 1.94 -21.39 -49.06
N SER A 207 0.78 -21.87 -48.56
CA SER A 207 -0.21 -22.56 -49.38
C SER A 207 -0.83 -21.65 -50.44
N LEU A 208 -1.10 -20.40 -50.12
CA LEU A 208 -1.57 -19.40 -51.09
C LEU A 208 -0.53 -19.11 -52.17
N PHE A 209 0.73 -19.02 -51.79
CA PHE A 209 1.83 -18.85 -52.75
C PHE A 209 1.89 -20.04 -53.72
N LEU A 210 1.92 -21.26 -53.23
CA LEU A 210 1.94 -22.47 -54.05
C LEU A 210 0.70 -22.58 -54.93
N LEU A 211 -0.48 -22.24 -54.44
CA LEU A 211 -1.72 -22.25 -55.22
C LEU A 211 -1.65 -21.30 -56.41
N ARG A 212 -1.13 -20.08 -56.21
CA ARG A 212 -0.90 -19.12 -57.31
C ARG A 212 0.07 -19.67 -58.37
N GLN A 213 1.13 -20.35 -57.90
CA GLN A 213 2.12 -20.94 -58.80
C GLN A 213 1.53 -22.11 -59.62
N HIS A 214 0.73 -22.99 -59.00
CA HIS A 214 0.12 -24.14 -59.71
C HIS A 214 -1.00 -23.77 -60.66
N LEU A 215 -1.77 -22.71 -60.38
CA LEU A 215 -2.83 -22.22 -61.27
C LEU A 215 -2.26 -21.60 -62.56
N GLY A 216 -1.00 -21.16 -62.53
CA GLY A 216 -0.40 -20.40 -63.61
C GLY A 216 -0.93 -18.97 -63.72
N PRO A 217 -0.27 -18.08 -64.46
CA PRO A 217 -0.56 -16.66 -64.48
C PRO A 217 -1.98 -16.31 -65.01
N GLU A 218 -2.46 -17.03 -66.03
CA GLU A 218 -3.79 -16.76 -66.61
C GLU A 218 -4.95 -17.16 -65.68
N ALA A 219 -4.91 -18.35 -65.10
CA ALA A 219 -5.94 -18.82 -64.16
C ALA A 219 -5.93 -18.07 -62.86
N ALA A 220 -4.73 -17.71 -62.34
CA ALA A 220 -4.59 -16.89 -61.10
C ALA A 220 -5.08 -15.46 -61.31
N ALA A 221 -5.03 -14.92 -62.53
CA ALA A 221 -5.51 -13.58 -62.87
C ALA A 221 -7.02 -13.52 -63.15
N ALA A 222 -7.71 -14.67 -63.27
CA ALA A 222 -9.15 -14.70 -63.42
C ALA A 222 -9.85 -13.90 -62.30
N PRO A 223 -10.75 -12.96 -62.61
CA PRO A 223 -11.23 -11.97 -61.64
C PRO A 223 -11.78 -12.56 -60.31
N ASN A 224 -12.49 -13.67 -60.41
CA ASN A 224 -13.04 -14.34 -59.21
C ASN A 224 -11.96 -15.05 -58.37
N VAL A 225 -10.96 -15.67 -59.03
CA VAL A 225 -9.85 -16.36 -58.37
C VAL A 225 -8.92 -15.35 -57.69
N ALA A 226 -8.50 -14.33 -58.44
CA ALA A 226 -7.65 -13.26 -57.95
C ALA A 226 -8.26 -12.58 -56.72
N LYS A 227 -9.55 -12.23 -56.79
CA LYS A 227 -10.30 -11.62 -55.66
C LYS A 227 -10.26 -12.46 -54.38
N HIS A 228 -10.43 -13.78 -54.47
CA HIS A 228 -10.41 -14.64 -53.30
C HIS A 228 -8.99 -14.85 -52.77
N LEU A 229 -7.99 -15.05 -53.62
CA LEU A 229 -6.59 -15.18 -53.22
C LEU A 229 -6.07 -13.90 -52.51
N ASP A 230 -6.40 -12.73 -53.05
CA ASP A 230 -6.03 -11.45 -52.46
C ASP A 230 -6.73 -11.19 -51.14
N ARG A 231 -8.01 -11.57 -51.02
CA ARG A 231 -8.76 -11.47 -49.77
C ARG A 231 -8.16 -12.33 -48.67
N ILE A 232 -7.86 -13.60 -48.93
CA ILE A 232 -7.25 -14.51 -47.94
C ILE A 232 -5.88 -14.00 -47.55
N GLY A 233 -5.02 -13.62 -48.52
CA GLY A 233 -3.70 -13.05 -48.22
C GLY A 233 -3.76 -11.76 -47.42
N GLY A 234 -4.76 -10.92 -47.70
CA GLY A 234 -5.03 -9.69 -46.92
C GLY A 234 -5.41 -9.96 -45.45
N GLU A 235 -6.26 -10.98 -45.22
CA GLU A 235 -6.66 -11.37 -43.87
C GLU A 235 -5.49 -11.98 -43.08
N VAL A 236 -4.66 -12.81 -43.69
CA VAL A 236 -3.44 -13.38 -43.06
C VAL A 236 -2.46 -12.27 -42.64
N LYS A 237 -2.23 -11.30 -43.53
CA LYS A 237 -1.39 -10.14 -43.22
C LYS A 237 -1.97 -9.30 -42.06
N ARG A 238 -3.28 -9.08 -42.04
CA ARG A 238 -3.97 -8.38 -40.94
C ARG A 238 -3.82 -9.12 -39.62
N ALA A 239 -4.06 -10.44 -39.63
CA ALA A 239 -3.93 -11.27 -38.43
C ALA A 239 -2.50 -11.22 -37.86
N ASN A 240 -1.48 -11.36 -38.72
CA ASN A 240 -0.07 -11.26 -38.32
C ASN A 240 0.27 -9.89 -37.74
N LYS A 241 -0.23 -8.80 -38.32
CA LYS A 241 -0.04 -7.46 -37.79
C LYS A 241 -0.71 -7.28 -36.43
N THR A 242 -1.94 -7.75 -36.27
CA THR A 242 -2.67 -7.67 -35.01
C THR A 242 -1.95 -8.42 -33.89
N ILE A 243 -1.42 -9.63 -34.19
CA ILE A 243 -0.61 -10.40 -33.23
C ILE A 243 0.64 -9.62 -32.86
N HIS A 244 1.33 -9.02 -33.81
CA HIS A 244 2.53 -8.23 -33.56
C HIS A 244 2.26 -7.03 -32.68
N ASP A 245 1.24 -6.24 -33.01
CA ASP A 245 0.84 -5.04 -32.26
C ASP A 245 0.46 -5.36 -30.80
N HIS A 246 -0.22 -6.49 -30.56
CA HIS A 246 -0.57 -6.93 -29.22
C HIS A 246 0.63 -7.41 -28.38
N LEU A 247 1.58 -8.10 -29.04
CA LEU A 247 2.81 -8.54 -28.38
C LEU A 247 3.72 -7.36 -28.02
N ASP A 248 3.81 -6.35 -28.85
CA ASP A 248 4.57 -5.13 -28.59
C ASP A 248 3.94 -4.33 -27.44
N LEU A 249 2.62 -4.26 -27.37
CA LEU A 249 1.90 -3.67 -26.24
C LEU A 249 2.17 -4.41 -24.93
N ALA A 250 2.26 -5.73 -24.96
CA ALA A 250 2.56 -6.55 -23.78
C ALA A 250 4.04 -6.41 -23.34
N ARG A 251 4.97 -6.22 -24.29
CA ARG A 251 6.42 -6.05 -24.02
C ARG A 251 6.79 -4.63 -23.59
N ASN A 252 6.13 -3.61 -24.18
CA ASN A 252 6.49 -2.20 -23.99
C ASN A 252 5.75 -1.49 -22.85
N ARG A 253 4.96 -2.20 -22.04
CA ARG A 253 4.45 -1.62 -20.81
C ARG A 253 5.56 -1.62 -19.76
N PRO A 254 6.17 -0.45 -19.45
CA PRO A 254 7.14 -0.38 -18.37
C PRO A 254 6.45 -0.81 -17.06
N PRO A 255 7.17 -1.51 -16.17
CA PRO A 255 6.64 -1.77 -14.84
C PRO A 255 6.18 -0.45 -14.24
N PRO A 256 5.09 -0.42 -13.44
CA PRO A 256 4.61 0.79 -12.84
C PRO A 256 5.79 1.44 -12.09
N ARG A 257 6.25 2.57 -12.60
CA ARG A 257 7.34 3.34 -11.97
C ARG A 257 6.90 3.64 -10.55
N ALA A 258 7.64 3.12 -9.58
CA ALA A 258 7.60 3.66 -8.23
C ALA A 258 7.93 5.17 -8.38
N ARG A 259 6.93 6.03 -8.22
CA ARG A 259 7.13 7.47 -8.14
C ARG A 259 7.89 7.71 -6.84
N GLY A 260 9.18 7.96 -6.92
CA GLY A 260 9.98 8.31 -5.76
C GLY A 260 11.40 7.75 -5.78
N ALA A 261 12.20 8.17 -6.76
CA ALA A 261 13.64 8.34 -6.58
C ALA A 261 14.06 9.38 -7.63
N GLY A 262 13.90 10.64 -7.24
CA GLY A 262 14.51 11.75 -7.96
C GLY A 262 16.02 11.54 -7.98
N ALA A 263 16.57 11.17 -9.11
CA ALA A 263 18.00 11.16 -9.35
C ALA A 263 18.55 12.58 -9.10
N ALA A 264 19.28 12.73 -8.02
CA ALA A 264 20.20 13.85 -7.85
C ALA A 264 21.25 13.73 -8.97
N ARG A 265 21.06 14.50 -10.05
CA ARG A 265 22.14 14.78 -10.99
C ARG A 265 23.13 15.69 -10.27
N THR A 266 24.22 15.12 -9.81
CA THR A 266 25.43 15.87 -9.47
C THR A 266 25.92 16.54 -10.73
N ALA A 267 25.67 17.86 -10.85
CA ALA A 267 26.38 18.71 -11.79
C ALA A 267 27.73 19.04 -11.16
N THR A 268 28.76 18.31 -11.56
CA THR A 268 30.15 18.75 -11.38
C THR A 268 30.39 19.88 -12.36
N THR A 269 30.56 21.08 -11.86
CA THR A 269 31.08 22.22 -12.63
C THR A 269 32.48 22.51 -12.13
N ARG A 270 33.39 22.56 -13.06
CA ARG A 270 34.79 23.02 -12.90
C ARG A 270 34.89 24.42 -12.31
#